data_366f056e63daaf4756c9fa4fce2996cd
#
_entry.id   366f056e63daaf4756c9fa4fce2996cd
#
_cell.length_a   1.000
_cell.length_b   1.000
_cell.length_c   1.000
_cell.angle_alpha   90.00
_cell.angle_beta   90.00
_cell.angle_gamma   90.00
#
_symmetry.space_group_name_H-M   'P 1'
#
loop_
_entity.id
_entity.type
_entity.pdbx_description
1 polymer ?
#
loop_
_entity_poly.entity_id
_entity_poly.type
_entity_poly.pdbx_seq_one_letter_code
_entity_poly.pdbx_strand_id
1 'polypeptide(L)'
;MATVQAKPFIDAYIECLLWASNDDNDESLDSHYTFDDLFPQSVSRISCECSRFLWIAGYYNINLSGLEAQAGHDFWLTRNGHGTGFWDRPKVYGEENARLLSIMSDCFGICAVFVSNDKIEIE
;
A
#
# COMPACT_ATOMS: atom_id res chain seq x y z
N MET A 1 13.14 -4.63 -21.63
CA MET A 1 11.99 -3.95 -20.99
C MET A 1 12.03 -4.18 -19.51
N ALA A 2 11.97 -3.14 -18.72
CA ALA A 2 12.02 -3.26 -17.27
C ALA A 2 10.70 -3.87 -16.73
N THR A 3 10.83 -4.81 -15.80
CA THR A 3 9.70 -5.47 -15.17
C THR A 3 9.43 -4.83 -13.80
N VAL A 4 8.17 -4.57 -13.50
CA VAL A 4 7.77 -4.07 -12.18
C VAL A 4 7.96 -5.18 -11.14
N GLN A 5 8.60 -4.85 -10.03
CA GLN A 5 8.91 -5.78 -8.96
C GLN A 5 7.84 -5.71 -7.87
N ALA A 6 7.21 -6.85 -7.58
CA ALA A 6 6.16 -6.90 -6.56
C ALA A 6 6.72 -6.73 -5.14
N LYS A 7 7.87 -7.34 -4.85
CA LYS A 7 8.42 -7.33 -3.49
C LYS A 7 8.67 -5.92 -2.94
N PRO A 8 9.39 -5.01 -3.62
CA PRO A 8 9.57 -3.66 -3.07
C PRO A 8 8.26 -2.89 -2.95
N PHE A 9 7.28 -3.15 -3.81
CA PHE A 9 5.95 -2.56 -3.69
C PHE A 9 5.26 -3.04 -2.41
N ILE A 10 5.25 -4.35 -2.18
CA ILE A 10 4.61 -4.95 -1.01
C ILE A 10 5.32 -4.51 0.28
N ASP A 11 6.65 -4.51 0.28
CA ASP A 11 7.43 -4.09 1.45
C ASP A 11 7.12 -2.64 1.82
N ALA A 12 7.04 -1.75 0.84
CA ALA A 12 6.73 -0.34 1.07
C ALA A 12 5.29 -0.15 1.54
N TYR A 13 4.36 -0.94 1.01
CA TYR A 13 2.97 -0.94 1.46
C TYR A 13 2.88 -1.28 2.95
N ILE A 14 3.56 -2.35 3.37
CA ILE A 14 3.55 -2.78 4.78
C ILE A 14 4.25 -1.74 5.66
N GLU A 15 5.37 -1.18 5.20
CA GLU A 15 6.06 -0.12 5.93
C GLU A 15 5.15 1.07 6.17
N CYS A 16 4.40 1.48 5.15
CA CYS A 16 3.45 2.58 5.25
C CYS A 16 2.30 2.25 6.21
N LEU A 17 1.77 1.04 6.14
CA LEU A 17 0.73 0.55 7.01
C LEU A 17 1.15 0.67 8.49
N LEU A 18 2.38 0.24 8.80
CA LEU A 18 2.90 0.30 10.17
C LEU A 18 3.15 1.73 10.63
N TRP A 19 3.67 2.57 9.73
CA TRP A 19 3.97 3.95 10.04
C TRP A 19 2.72 4.80 10.23
N ALA A 20 1.72 4.60 9.39
CA ALA A 20 0.54 5.46 9.34
C ALA A 20 -0.62 4.98 10.21
N SER A 21 -0.53 3.78 10.79
CA SER A 21 -1.57 3.23 11.67
C SER A 21 -1.15 3.38 13.13
N ASN A 22 -2.12 3.60 14.01
CA ASN A 22 -1.87 3.78 15.44
C ASN A 22 -2.48 2.63 16.25
N ASP A 23 -1.87 2.36 17.40
CA ASP A 23 -2.41 1.41 18.39
C ASP A 23 -3.43 2.10 19.29
N ASP A 24 -3.93 1.39 20.32
CA ASP A 24 -4.92 1.90 21.24
C ASP A 24 -4.41 3.06 22.11
N ASN A 25 -3.08 3.22 22.19
CA ASN A 25 -2.44 4.31 22.93
C ASN A 25 -2.13 5.50 22.03
N ASP A 26 -2.65 5.50 20.81
CA ASP A 26 -2.44 6.53 19.80
C ASP A 26 -0.96 6.68 19.40
N GLU A 27 -0.21 5.57 19.48
CA GLU A 27 1.17 5.50 19.04
C GLU A 27 1.25 4.76 17.71
N SER A 28 2.15 5.22 16.82
CA SER A 28 2.39 4.57 15.54
C SER A 28 2.78 3.10 15.74
N LEU A 29 2.21 2.21 14.95
CA LEU A 29 2.47 0.77 15.08
C LEU A 29 3.95 0.43 14.90
N ASP A 30 4.68 1.17 14.07
CA ASP A 30 6.09 0.90 13.84
C ASP A 30 6.97 1.19 15.07
N SER A 31 6.41 1.84 16.10
CA SER A 31 7.11 2.03 17.39
C SER A 31 7.25 0.72 18.17
N HIS A 32 6.35 -0.23 17.96
CA HIS A 32 6.27 -1.47 18.75
C HIS A 32 6.21 -2.75 17.92
N TYR A 33 5.93 -2.64 16.63
CA TYR A 33 5.67 -3.79 15.75
C TYR A 33 6.51 -3.73 14.50
N THR A 34 6.79 -4.91 13.95
CA THR A 34 7.51 -5.06 12.70
C THR A 34 6.70 -5.96 11.74
N PHE A 35 7.22 -6.17 10.56
CA PHE A 35 6.67 -7.09 9.58
C PHE A 35 6.33 -8.46 10.20
N ASP A 36 7.20 -8.95 11.08
CA ASP A 36 7.06 -10.29 11.68
C ASP A 36 5.85 -10.40 12.61
N ASP A 37 5.28 -9.27 13.02
CA ASP A 37 4.12 -9.24 13.89
C ASP A 37 2.79 -9.33 13.14
N LEU A 38 2.81 -9.34 11.80
CA LEU A 38 1.61 -9.54 11.00
C LEU A 38 1.20 -11.01 10.99
N PHE A 39 -0.10 -11.26 11.13
CA PHE A 39 -0.62 -12.61 10.95
C PHE A 39 -0.35 -13.11 9.54
N PRO A 40 -0.02 -14.41 9.36
CA PRO A 40 0.22 -14.96 8.02
C PRO A 40 -0.93 -14.73 7.03
N GLN A 41 -2.17 -14.81 7.48
CA GLN A 41 -3.34 -14.54 6.64
C GLN A 41 -3.37 -13.10 6.16
N SER A 42 -2.96 -12.17 7.03
CA SER A 42 -2.89 -10.75 6.68
C SER A 42 -1.81 -10.51 5.63
N VAL A 43 -0.64 -11.13 5.79
CA VAL A 43 0.44 -11.05 4.79
C VAL A 43 -0.03 -11.58 3.44
N SER A 44 -0.71 -12.72 3.43
CA SER A 44 -1.23 -13.33 2.20
C SER A 44 -2.23 -12.42 1.50
N ARG A 45 -3.11 -11.81 2.27
CA ARG A 45 -4.12 -10.88 1.72
C ARG A 45 -3.46 -9.63 1.15
N ILE A 46 -2.50 -9.05 1.88
CA ILE A 46 -1.75 -7.89 1.40
C ILE A 46 -1.04 -8.22 0.09
N SER A 47 -0.35 -9.36 0.04
CA SER A 47 0.36 -9.78 -1.17
C SER A 47 -0.58 -9.95 -2.35
N CYS A 48 -1.75 -10.54 -2.11
CA CYS A 48 -2.76 -10.74 -3.15
C CYS A 48 -3.29 -9.40 -3.67
N GLU A 49 -3.65 -8.48 -2.78
CA GLU A 49 -4.19 -7.18 -3.18
C GLU A 49 -3.14 -6.32 -3.90
N CYS A 50 -1.91 -6.33 -3.41
CA CYS A 50 -0.82 -5.61 -4.05
C CYS A 50 -0.52 -6.17 -5.45
N SER A 51 -0.51 -7.48 -5.58
CA SER A 51 -0.27 -8.13 -6.89
C SER A 51 -1.39 -7.81 -7.88
N ARG A 52 -2.64 -7.80 -7.41
CA ARG A 52 -3.78 -7.42 -8.24
C ARG A 52 -3.70 -5.97 -8.69
N PHE A 53 -3.31 -5.07 -7.77
CA PHE A 53 -3.13 -3.67 -8.12
C PHE A 53 -2.08 -3.51 -9.22
N LEU A 54 -0.93 -4.16 -9.06
CA LEU A 54 0.14 -4.09 -10.06
C LEU A 54 -0.30 -4.69 -11.40
N TRP A 55 -1.08 -5.77 -11.37
CA TRP A 55 -1.61 -6.38 -12.59
C TRP A 55 -2.54 -5.41 -13.33
N ILE A 56 -3.43 -4.72 -12.58
CA ILE A 56 -4.36 -3.75 -13.17
C ILE A 56 -3.59 -2.58 -13.78
N ALA A 57 -2.57 -2.08 -13.05
CA ALA A 57 -1.73 -0.99 -13.57
C ALA A 57 -1.07 -1.39 -14.89
N GLY A 58 -0.55 -2.62 -14.96
CA GLY A 58 0.03 -3.14 -16.20
C GLY A 58 -0.99 -3.26 -17.33
N TYR A 59 -2.19 -3.66 -17.00
CA TYR A 59 -3.30 -3.74 -17.97
C TYR A 59 -3.57 -2.39 -18.63
N TYR A 60 -3.48 -1.31 -17.87
CA TYR A 60 -3.69 0.04 -18.38
C TYR A 60 -2.40 0.69 -18.89
N ASN A 61 -1.32 -0.09 -19.02
CA ASN A 61 -0.03 0.37 -19.52
C ASN A 61 0.61 1.46 -18.65
N ILE A 62 0.33 1.42 -17.34
CA ILE A 62 0.98 2.30 -16.39
C ILE A 62 2.28 1.65 -15.96
N ASN A 63 3.41 2.27 -16.28
CA ASN A 63 4.72 1.73 -15.97
C ASN A 63 5.19 2.23 -14.60
N LEU A 64 5.23 1.32 -13.62
CA LEU A 64 5.69 1.62 -12.25
C LEU A 64 7.13 1.11 -12.00
N SER A 65 7.83 0.66 -13.05
CA SER A 65 9.20 0.19 -12.91
C SER A 65 10.10 1.32 -12.37
N GLY A 66 10.84 1.03 -11.30
CA GLY A 66 11.66 2.03 -10.63
C GLY A 66 10.91 2.88 -9.61
N LEU A 67 9.58 2.76 -9.57
CA LEU A 67 8.71 3.52 -8.66
C LEU A 67 7.99 2.62 -7.66
N GLU A 68 8.39 1.36 -7.56
CA GLU A 68 7.65 0.35 -6.78
C GLU A 68 7.48 0.75 -5.32
N ALA A 69 8.54 1.22 -4.67
CA ALA A 69 8.48 1.61 -3.26
C ALA A 69 7.55 2.81 -3.05
N GLN A 70 7.69 3.84 -3.89
CA GLN A 70 6.81 5.01 -3.82
C GLN A 70 5.37 4.60 -4.07
N ALA A 71 5.13 3.75 -5.07
CA ALA A 71 3.78 3.33 -5.45
C ALA A 71 3.14 2.45 -4.37
N GLY A 72 3.89 1.59 -3.71
CA GLY A 72 3.37 0.78 -2.60
C GLY A 72 2.92 1.64 -1.43
N HIS A 73 3.71 2.63 -1.09
CA HIS A 73 3.38 3.62 -0.08
C HIS A 73 2.11 4.38 -0.45
N ASP A 74 2.04 4.89 -1.68
CA ASP A 74 0.92 5.69 -2.16
C ASP A 74 -0.36 4.86 -2.27
N PHE A 75 -0.27 3.58 -2.60
CA PHE A 75 -1.43 2.69 -2.64
C PHE A 75 -2.10 2.62 -1.27
N TRP A 76 -1.32 2.38 -0.22
CA TRP A 76 -1.87 2.33 1.14
C TRP A 76 -2.49 3.67 1.54
N LEU A 77 -1.77 4.77 1.31
CA LEU A 77 -2.25 6.12 1.67
C LEU A 77 -3.53 6.48 0.93
N THR A 78 -3.60 6.20 -0.36
CA THR A 78 -4.75 6.56 -1.19
C THR A 78 -5.99 5.77 -0.78
N ARG A 79 -5.86 4.43 -0.65
CA ARG A 79 -7.02 3.61 -0.33
C ARG A 79 -7.59 3.91 1.06
N ASN A 80 -6.78 4.44 1.96
CA ASN A 80 -7.20 4.75 3.33
C ASN A 80 -7.51 6.23 3.57
N GLY A 81 -7.45 7.05 2.53
CA GLY A 81 -7.86 8.45 2.61
C GLY A 81 -6.98 9.31 3.52
N HIS A 82 -5.68 9.11 3.48
CA HIS A 82 -4.73 9.79 4.38
C HIS A 82 -4.35 11.22 3.97
N GLY A 83 -5.05 11.82 3.00
CA GLY A 83 -4.78 13.20 2.60
C GLY A 83 -3.59 13.38 1.67
N THR A 84 -2.90 12.31 1.34
CA THR A 84 -1.82 12.28 0.35
C THR A 84 -1.87 10.92 -0.36
N GLY A 85 -1.19 10.79 -1.48
CA GLY A 85 -1.16 9.56 -2.24
C GLY A 85 -0.88 9.81 -3.71
N PHE A 86 -1.36 8.92 -4.57
CA PHE A 86 -1.12 9.03 -6.02
C PHE A 86 -1.59 10.37 -6.59
N TRP A 87 -2.75 10.81 -6.16
CA TRP A 87 -3.44 11.97 -6.73
C TRP A 87 -2.67 13.28 -6.55
N ASP A 88 -1.85 13.39 -5.52
CA ASP A 88 -1.08 14.63 -5.29
C ASP A 88 0.37 14.53 -5.79
N ARG A 89 0.69 13.50 -6.59
CA ARG A 89 2.03 13.29 -7.13
C ARG A 89 2.06 13.22 -8.66
N PRO A 90 1.45 14.18 -9.35
CA PRO A 90 1.46 14.15 -10.83
C PRO A 90 2.87 14.27 -11.41
N LYS A 91 3.80 14.86 -10.67
CA LYS A 91 5.20 14.97 -11.10
C LYS A 91 5.93 13.64 -11.10
N VAL A 92 5.45 12.67 -10.30
CA VAL A 92 6.04 11.33 -10.22
C VAL A 92 5.45 10.43 -11.29
N TYR A 93 4.12 10.40 -11.40
CA TYR A 93 3.41 9.43 -12.25
C TYR A 93 2.89 10.00 -13.56
N GLY A 94 2.79 11.32 -13.68
CA GLY A 94 2.05 11.98 -14.75
C GLY A 94 0.62 12.23 -14.30
N GLU A 95 0.00 13.27 -14.82
CA GLU A 95 -1.36 13.68 -14.38
C GLU A 95 -2.39 12.59 -14.60
N GLU A 96 -2.41 11.99 -15.77
CA GLU A 96 -3.39 10.95 -16.11
C GLU A 96 -3.17 9.70 -15.28
N ASN A 97 -1.92 9.25 -15.14
CA ASN A 97 -1.62 8.06 -14.35
C ASN A 97 -1.88 8.28 -12.87
N ALA A 98 -1.58 9.46 -12.33
CA ALA A 98 -1.88 9.79 -10.94
C ALA A 98 -3.39 9.67 -10.67
N ARG A 99 -4.20 10.17 -11.60
CA ARG A 99 -5.66 10.08 -11.51
C ARG A 99 -6.14 8.63 -11.57
N LEU A 100 -5.64 7.86 -12.55
CA LEU A 100 -6.04 6.46 -12.71
C LEU A 100 -5.63 5.60 -11.52
N LEU A 101 -4.40 5.78 -11.03
CA LEU A 101 -3.91 5.02 -9.87
C LEU A 101 -4.72 5.34 -8.62
N SER A 102 -5.18 6.59 -8.47
CA SER A 102 -6.06 6.98 -7.35
C SER A 102 -7.42 6.28 -7.44
N ILE A 103 -8.01 6.26 -8.62
CA ILE A 103 -9.31 5.57 -8.84
C ILE A 103 -9.16 4.07 -8.56
N MET A 104 -8.09 3.47 -9.06
CA MET A 104 -7.81 2.05 -8.83
C MET A 104 -7.69 1.74 -7.34
N SER A 105 -6.96 2.59 -6.60
CA SER A 105 -6.77 2.43 -5.16
C SER A 105 -8.11 2.48 -4.41
N ASP A 106 -8.95 3.44 -4.76
CA ASP A 106 -10.27 3.60 -4.13
C ASP A 106 -11.16 2.38 -4.35
N CYS A 107 -11.01 1.69 -5.47
CA CYS A 107 -11.79 0.49 -5.76
C CYS A 107 -11.48 -0.67 -4.82
N PHE A 108 -10.30 -0.68 -4.20
CA PHE A 108 -9.95 -1.71 -3.22
C PHE A 108 -10.62 -1.49 -1.87
N GLY A 109 -11.08 -0.27 -1.60
CA GLY A 109 -11.68 0.09 -0.32
C GLY A 109 -10.64 0.26 0.78
N ILE A 110 -11.11 0.62 1.96
CA ILE A 110 -10.25 0.85 3.13
C ILE A 110 -9.64 -0.47 3.62
N CYS A 111 -8.37 -0.42 4.01
CA CYS A 111 -7.70 -1.52 4.67
C CYS A 111 -7.69 -1.22 6.17
N ALA A 112 -8.59 -1.87 6.92
CA ALA A 112 -8.66 -1.70 8.37
C ALA A 112 -7.57 -2.53 9.05
N VAL A 113 -6.93 -1.95 10.06
CA VAL A 113 -5.78 -2.55 10.74
C VAL A 113 -6.10 -2.66 12.23
N PHE A 114 -5.86 -3.84 12.80
CA PHE A 114 -6.13 -4.14 14.21
C PHE A 114 -4.91 -4.77 14.87
N VAL A 115 -4.79 -4.54 16.18
CA VAL A 115 -3.84 -5.28 17.00
C VAL A 115 -4.62 -6.29 17.83
N SER A 116 -4.22 -7.55 17.76
CA SER A 116 -4.86 -8.65 18.49
C SER A 116 -3.78 -9.62 18.97
N ASN A 117 -3.71 -9.86 20.28
CA ASN A 117 -2.71 -10.76 20.88
C ASN A 117 -1.27 -10.39 20.48
N ASP A 118 -0.93 -9.11 20.53
CA ASP A 118 0.37 -8.56 20.13
C ASP A 118 0.75 -8.85 18.68
N LYS A 119 -0.25 -9.10 17.84
CA LYS A 119 -0.09 -9.30 16.40
C LYS A 119 -0.96 -8.33 15.63
N ILE A 120 -0.59 -8.05 14.41
CA ILE A 120 -1.32 -7.14 13.52
C ILE A 120 -2.16 -7.95 12.56
N GLU A 121 -3.44 -7.58 12.48
CA GLU A 121 -4.41 -8.19 11.60
C GLU A 121 -5.03 -7.12 10.71
N ILE A 122 -5.30 -7.45 9.46
CA ILE A 122 -6.04 -6.58 8.55
C ILE A 122 -7.38 -7.22 8.21
N GLU A 123 -8.31 -6.37 7.84
CA GLU A 123 -9.63 -6.80 7.42
C GLU A 123 -10.01 -6.29 6.03
#